data_39a57d8bb381392ab4a197926f0dc410
#
_entry.id   39a57d8bb381392ab4a197926f0dc410
#
_cell.length_a   1.000
_cell.length_b   1.000
_cell.length_c   1.000
_cell.angle_alpha   90.00
_cell.angle_beta   90.00
_cell.angle_gamma   90.00
#
_symmetry.space_group_name_H-M   'P 1'
#
loop_
_entity.id
_entity.type
_entity.pdbx_description
1 polymer ?
#
loop_
_entity_poly.entity_id
_entity_poly.type
_entity_poly.pdbx_seq_one_letter_code
_entity_poly.pdbx_strand_id
1 'polypeptide(L)'
;MDSTKLEVAYLEKCNDLVLRIEACDATSSLATSELVQSLDKPLGGAVLMTMRLSDGLFANQTEEGFKNVMDVKWGALTIFNGIQPIKDLDFFVSFSSVASVFGNAGQTNYSAAHSVVDGFLDKLPNSFSIVIPAVSDLGYFARMSESSPALANFLSWSITSQRKYLSVSQ
;
A
#
# COMPACT_ATOMS: atom_id res chain seq x y z
N MET A 1 -5.20 20.42 -15.49
CA MET A 1 -4.13 19.47 -15.92
C MET A 1 -4.04 18.43 -14.84
N ASP A 2 -4.11 17.15 -15.18
CA ASP A 2 -4.11 16.04 -14.21
C ASP A 2 -2.80 16.08 -13.40
N SER A 3 -2.88 16.10 -12.07
CA SER A 3 -1.71 16.17 -11.18
C SER A 3 -0.70 15.05 -11.45
N THR A 4 -1.19 13.86 -11.75
CA THR A 4 -0.37 12.68 -12.09
C THR A 4 0.51 12.91 -13.32
N LYS A 5 -0.03 13.59 -14.35
CA LYS A 5 0.75 13.92 -15.56
C LYS A 5 1.85 14.95 -15.29
N LEU A 6 1.62 15.86 -14.34
CA LEU A 6 2.62 16.84 -13.92
C LEU A 6 3.75 16.19 -13.13
N GLU A 7 3.43 15.25 -12.25
CA GLU A 7 4.42 14.51 -11.46
C GLU A 7 5.28 13.61 -12.35
N VAL A 8 4.68 12.90 -13.31
CA VAL A 8 5.40 12.10 -14.31
C VAL A 8 6.34 13.00 -15.13
N ALA A 9 5.84 14.13 -15.66
CA ALA A 9 6.64 15.07 -16.43
C ALA A 9 7.77 15.72 -15.61
N TYR A 10 7.61 15.88 -14.30
CA TYR A 10 8.67 16.32 -13.40
C TYR A 10 9.75 15.25 -13.24
N LEU A 11 9.37 14.00 -12.99
CA LEU A 11 10.28 12.87 -12.85
C LEU A 11 11.10 12.63 -14.16
N GLU A 12 10.46 12.74 -15.31
CA GLU A 12 11.12 12.61 -16.62
C GLU A 12 12.19 13.68 -16.87
N LYS A 13 12.11 14.83 -16.18
CA LYS A 13 13.13 15.90 -16.26
C LYS A 13 14.32 15.68 -15.32
N CYS A 14 14.27 14.71 -14.42
CA CYS A 14 15.41 14.35 -13.59
C CYS A 14 16.46 13.66 -14.47
N ASN A 15 17.61 14.31 -14.68
CA ASN A 15 18.61 13.98 -15.72
C ASN A 15 19.19 12.55 -15.67
N ASP A 16 19.06 11.84 -14.53
CA ASP A 16 19.61 10.49 -14.34
C ASP A 16 18.52 9.44 -14.07
N LEU A 17 17.23 9.80 -14.24
CA LEU A 17 16.11 8.91 -14.01
C LEU A 17 15.53 8.40 -15.32
N VAL A 18 15.51 7.09 -15.51
CA VAL A 18 14.73 6.42 -16.55
C VAL A 18 13.43 5.90 -15.92
N LEU A 19 12.31 6.54 -16.26
CA LEU A 19 10.98 6.15 -15.76
C LEU A 19 10.32 5.21 -16.77
N ARG A 20 9.93 4.01 -16.31
CA ARG A 20 9.05 3.08 -17.03
C ARG A 20 7.73 2.96 -16.26
N ILE A 21 6.62 3.05 -16.98
CA ILE A 21 5.26 2.86 -16.43
C ILE A 21 4.66 1.68 -17.16
N GLU A 22 4.42 0.59 -16.43
CA GLU A 22 3.91 -0.67 -16.97
C GLU A 22 2.61 -1.06 -16.28
N ALA A 23 1.62 -1.49 -17.06
CA ALA A 23 0.40 -2.08 -16.54
C ALA A 23 0.67 -3.56 -16.22
N CYS A 24 0.74 -3.90 -14.94
CA CYS A 24 1.00 -5.25 -14.47
C CYS A 24 0.02 -5.63 -13.36
N ASP A 25 -0.59 -6.80 -13.47
CA ASP A 25 -1.35 -7.39 -12.37
C ASP A 25 -0.39 -8.09 -11.40
N ALA A 26 -0.12 -7.47 -10.26
CA ALA A 26 0.76 -8.01 -9.24
C ALA A 26 0.24 -9.32 -8.59
N THR A 27 -1.01 -9.69 -8.82
CA THR A 27 -1.58 -10.97 -8.40
C THR A 27 -1.38 -12.09 -9.42
N SER A 28 -0.81 -11.76 -10.59
CA SER A 28 -0.43 -12.72 -11.62
C SER A 28 1.07 -13.04 -11.55
N SER A 29 1.40 -14.28 -11.23
CA SER A 29 2.80 -14.75 -11.18
C SER A 29 3.49 -14.61 -12.55
N LEU A 30 2.77 -14.89 -13.63
CA LEU A 30 3.29 -14.74 -15.00
C LEU A 30 3.61 -13.27 -15.30
N ALA A 31 2.65 -12.37 -15.12
CA ALA A 31 2.84 -10.95 -15.42
C ALA A 31 3.97 -10.33 -14.57
N THR A 32 4.04 -10.67 -13.28
CA THR A 32 5.11 -10.21 -12.39
C THR A 32 6.48 -10.76 -12.83
N SER A 33 6.54 -12.04 -13.24
CA SER A 33 7.78 -12.64 -13.74
C SER A 33 8.26 -11.97 -15.03
N GLU A 34 7.36 -11.76 -15.98
CA GLU A 34 7.66 -11.08 -17.24
C GLU A 34 8.17 -9.64 -17.00
N LEU A 35 7.52 -8.91 -16.08
CA LEU A 35 7.94 -7.57 -15.71
C LEU A 35 9.35 -7.57 -15.12
N VAL A 36 9.65 -8.42 -14.14
CA VAL A 36 10.97 -8.48 -13.52
C VAL A 36 12.04 -8.90 -14.53
N GLN A 37 11.75 -9.86 -15.40
CA GLN A 37 12.68 -10.30 -16.46
C GLN A 37 12.91 -9.27 -17.55
N SER A 38 11.99 -8.32 -17.73
CA SER A 38 12.11 -7.24 -18.71
C SER A 38 13.03 -6.09 -18.27
N LEU A 39 13.56 -6.15 -17.05
CA LEU A 39 14.47 -5.12 -16.54
C LEU A 39 15.87 -5.31 -17.12
N ASP A 40 16.46 -4.21 -17.59
CA ASP A 40 17.82 -4.21 -18.18
C ASP A 40 18.92 -4.40 -17.12
N LYS A 41 18.60 -4.18 -15.85
CA LYS A 41 19.51 -4.28 -14.71
C LYS A 41 18.88 -5.07 -13.57
N PRO A 42 19.70 -5.68 -12.71
CA PRO A 42 19.19 -6.30 -11.48
C PRO A 42 18.40 -5.29 -10.64
N LEU A 43 17.33 -5.77 -10.04
CA LEU A 43 16.48 -4.94 -9.18
C LEU A 43 17.20 -4.65 -7.85
N GLY A 44 17.45 -3.37 -7.56
CA GLY A 44 18.07 -2.94 -6.31
C GLY A 44 17.07 -2.88 -5.15
N GLY A 45 15.84 -2.49 -5.41
CA GLY A 45 14.82 -2.40 -4.35
C GLY A 45 13.41 -2.39 -4.89
N ALA A 46 12.43 -2.54 -3.99
CA ALA A 46 11.02 -2.51 -4.36
C ALA A 46 10.16 -1.85 -3.28
N VAL A 47 9.03 -1.27 -3.71
CA VAL A 47 8.03 -0.68 -2.82
C VAL A 47 6.66 -1.27 -3.14
N LEU A 48 6.03 -1.93 -2.16
CA LEU A 48 4.71 -2.52 -2.27
C LEU A 48 3.63 -1.54 -1.80
N MET A 49 2.89 -0.98 -2.76
CA MET A 49 1.81 -0.01 -2.50
C MET A 49 0.44 -0.54 -2.91
N THR A 50 0.33 -1.82 -3.23
CA THR A 50 -0.95 -2.44 -3.64
C THR A 50 -1.99 -2.33 -2.53
N MET A 51 -3.24 -2.03 -2.91
CA MET A 51 -4.36 -1.91 -2.00
C MET A 51 -5.67 -2.27 -2.70
N ARG A 52 -6.53 -3.01 -2.01
CA ARG A 52 -7.92 -3.24 -2.38
C ARG A 52 -8.79 -3.15 -1.14
N LEU A 53 -9.97 -2.56 -1.26
CA LEU A 53 -10.96 -2.49 -0.20
C LEU A 53 -12.17 -3.37 -0.56
N SER A 54 -12.65 -4.10 0.44
CA SER A 54 -13.92 -4.83 0.42
C SER A 54 -14.50 -4.74 1.83
N ASP A 55 -14.87 -3.49 2.18
CA ASP A 55 -15.31 -3.14 3.53
C ASP A 55 -16.69 -3.72 3.83
N GLY A 56 -16.87 -4.15 5.05
CA GLY A 56 -18.14 -4.70 5.57
C GLY A 56 -17.97 -5.24 6.98
N LEU A 57 -19.07 -5.30 7.73
CA LEU A 57 -19.06 -5.91 9.06
C LEU A 57 -18.59 -7.37 8.94
N PHE A 58 -17.83 -7.85 9.91
CA PHE A 58 -17.28 -9.21 9.90
C PHE A 58 -18.33 -10.29 9.65
N ALA A 59 -19.53 -10.13 10.24
CA ALA A 59 -20.64 -11.05 10.03
C ALA A 59 -21.16 -11.10 8.58
N ASN A 60 -20.88 -10.08 7.78
CA ASN A 60 -21.32 -9.96 6.39
C ASN A 60 -20.16 -10.17 5.39
N GLN A 61 -18.95 -10.42 5.89
CA GLN A 61 -17.79 -10.69 5.04
C GLN A 61 -17.98 -12.04 4.31
N THR A 62 -17.72 -12.04 3.02
CA THR A 62 -17.67 -13.26 2.23
C THR A 62 -16.24 -13.77 2.13
N GLU A 63 -16.06 -15.08 1.93
CA GLU A 63 -14.74 -15.67 1.65
C GLU A 63 -14.07 -15.01 0.46
N GLU A 64 -14.82 -14.77 -0.61
CA GLU A 64 -14.33 -14.09 -1.80
C GLU A 64 -13.87 -12.66 -1.51
N GLY A 65 -14.67 -11.87 -0.77
CA GLY A 65 -14.32 -10.50 -0.38
C GLY A 65 -13.07 -10.45 0.47
N PHE A 66 -12.92 -11.40 1.40
CA PHE A 66 -11.73 -11.53 2.24
C PHE A 66 -10.50 -11.91 1.39
N LYS A 67 -10.64 -12.93 0.56
CA LYS A 67 -9.57 -13.42 -0.33
C LYS A 67 -9.09 -12.34 -1.29
N ASN A 68 -9.99 -11.61 -1.93
CA ASN A 68 -9.65 -10.55 -2.87
C ASN A 68 -8.77 -9.45 -2.25
N VAL A 69 -8.97 -9.12 -0.99
CA VAL A 69 -8.14 -8.15 -0.26
C VAL A 69 -6.78 -8.76 0.11
N MET A 70 -6.77 -10.01 0.57
CA MET A 70 -5.54 -10.74 0.90
C MET A 70 -4.65 -10.95 -0.33
N ASP A 71 -5.22 -11.34 -1.46
CA ASP A 71 -4.46 -11.64 -2.69
C ASP A 71 -3.72 -10.40 -3.21
N VAL A 72 -4.34 -9.23 -3.16
CA VAL A 72 -3.72 -7.99 -3.65
C VAL A 72 -2.55 -7.53 -2.77
N LYS A 73 -2.54 -7.86 -1.49
CA LYS A 73 -1.48 -7.45 -0.55
C LYS A 73 -0.50 -8.59 -0.26
N TRP A 74 -0.99 -9.63 0.39
CA TRP A 74 -0.18 -10.80 0.75
C TRP A 74 0.17 -11.67 -0.46
N GLY A 75 -0.81 -11.93 -1.35
CA GLY A 75 -0.60 -12.69 -2.57
C GLY A 75 0.45 -12.03 -3.48
N ALA A 76 0.33 -10.72 -3.73
CA ALA A 76 1.31 -9.98 -4.52
C ALA A 76 2.72 -10.04 -3.93
N LEU A 77 2.85 -9.89 -2.60
CA LEU A 77 4.14 -9.99 -1.91
C LEU A 77 4.74 -11.39 -2.05
N THR A 78 3.96 -12.45 -1.85
CA THR A 78 4.45 -13.83 -1.94
C THR A 78 4.86 -14.20 -3.36
N ILE A 79 4.11 -13.76 -4.37
CA ILE A 79 4.45 -13.91 -5.79
C ILE A 79 5.78 -13.19 -6.09
N PHE A 80 5.88 -11.92 -5.71
CA PHE A 80 7.10 -11.13 -5.90
C PHE A 80 8.31 -11.79 -5.23
N ASN A 81 8.19 -12.17 -3.95
CA ASN A 81 9.27 -12.81 -3.20
C ASN A 81 9.68 -14.18 -3.77
N GLY A 82 8.78 -14.89 -4.43
CA GLY A 82 9.06 -16.15 -5.13
C GLY A 82 9.85 -15.96 -6.43
N ILE A 83 9.68 -14.81 -7.09
CA ILE A 83 10.37 -14.46 -8.34
C ILE A 83 11.69 -13.75 -8.05
N GLN A 84 11.66 -12.75 -7.18
CA GLN A 84 12.78 -11.96 -6.71
C GLN A 84 12.81 -12.00 -5.18
N PRO A 85 13.69 -12.80 -4.58
CA PRO A 85 13.76 -12.89 -3.13
C PRO A 85 14.06 -11.55 -2.47
N ILE A 86 13.20 -11.11 -1.56
CA ILE A 86 13.32 -9.81 -0.88
C ILE A 86 14.64 -9.68 -0.12
N LYS A 87 15.13 -10.76 0.45
CA LYS A 87 16.43 -10.80 1.18
C LYS A 87 17.66 -10.43 0.32
N ASP A 88 17.53 -10.53 -1.00
CA ASP A 88 18.60 -10.25 -1.97
C ASP A 88 18.52 -8.82 -2.53
N LEU A 89 17.53 -8.04 -2.09
CA LEU A 89 17.39 -6.63 -2.44
C LEU A 89 18.16 -5.71 -1.47
N ASP A 90 18.55 -4.54 -1.94
CA ASP A 90 19.12 -3.50 -1.09
C ASP A 90 18.07 -2.97 -0.10
N PHE A 91 16.79 -2.88 -0.54
CA PHE A 91 15.66 -2.55 0.32
C PHE A 91 14.33 -3.11 -0.21
N PHE A 92 13.40 -3.39 0.70
CA PHE A 92 11.99 -3.63 0.39
C PHE A 92 11.11 -2.87 1.37
N VAL A 93 10.18 -2.06 0.84
CA VAL A 93 9.27 -1.27 1.66
C VAL A 93 7.82 -1.64 1.36
N SER A 94 7.02 -1.93 2.39
CA SER A 94 5.57 -2.05 2.25
C SER A 94 4.86 -0.86 2.89
N PHE A 95 3.92 -0.28 2.18
CA PHE A 95 2.99 0.67 2.78
C PHE A 95 1.89 -0.10 3.50
N SER A 96 1.94 -0.02 4.81
CA SER A 96 0.96 -0.57 5.74
C SER A 96 -0.05 0.50 6.17
N SER A 97 -0.92 0.17 7.09
CA SER A 97 -2.00 1.03 7.57
C SER A 97 -2.10 1.00 9.08
N VAL A 98 -2.50 2.11 9.69
CA VAL A 98 -2.88 2.13 11.11
C VAL A 98 -3.97 1.11 11.45
N ALA A 99 -4.74 0.66 10.47
CA ALA A 99 -5.72 -0.41 10.63
C ALA A 99 -5.07 -1.76 10.97
N SER A 100 -3.81 -2.02 10.61
CA SER A 100 -3.09 -3.23 11.00
C SER A 100 -2.76 -3.26 12.50
N VAL A 101 -2.63 -2.09 13.12
CA VAL A 101 -2.24 -1.93 14.53
C VAL A 101 -3.47 -1.77 15.44
N PHE A 102 -4.40 -0.89 15.06
CA PHE A 102 -5.53 -0.52 15.91
C PHE A 102 -6.86 -1.17 15.47
N GLY A 103 -6.88 -1.82 14.30
CA GLY A 103 -8.11 -2.23 13.67
C GLY A 103 -8.88 -1.04 13.09
N ASN A 104 -9.87 -1.34 12.26
CA ASN A 104 -10.88 -0.39 11.81
C ASN A 104 -12.22 -1.11 11.62
N ALA A 105 -13.30 -0.49 12.05
CA ALA A 105 -14.64 -1.07 11.92
C ALA A 105 -14.95 -1.34 10.43
N GLY A 106 -15.40 -2.56 10.12
CA GLY A 106 -15.70 -2.97 8.76
C GLY A 106 -14.49 -3.36 7.89
N GLN A 107 -13.26 -3.31 8.42
CA GLN A 107 -12.01 -3.57 7.67
C GLN A 107 -11.21 -4.75 8.22
N THR A 108 -11.86 -5.79 8.71
CA THR A 108 -11.17 -6.97 9.26
C THR A 108 -10.25 -7.64 8.24
N ASN A 109 -10.70 -7.81 7.00
CA ASN A 109 -9.93 -8.34 5.88
C ASN A 109 -8.71 -7.45 5.52
N TYR A 110 -8.94 -6.14 5.47
CA TYR A 110 -7.90 -5.16 5.18
C TYR A 110 -6.84 -5.13 6.29
N SER A 111 -7.27 -5.07 7.53
CA SER A 111 -6.37 -5.12 8.70
C SER A 111 -5.55 -6.41 8.73
N ALA A 112 -6.18 -7.57 8.46
CA ALA A 112 -5.50 -8.86 8.40
C ALA A 112 -4.45 -8.89 7.28
N ALA A 113 -4.77 -8.40 6.07
CA ALA A 113 -3.86 -8.37 4.94
C ALA A 113 -2.60 -7.53 5.23
N HIS A 114 -2.76 -6.39 5.89
CA HIS A 114 -1.63 -5.56 6.29
C HIS A 114 -0.81 -6.20 7.43
N SER A 115 -1.47 -6.72 8.47
CA SER A 115 -0.79 -7.33 9.61
C SER A 115 0.07 -8.55 9.22
N VAL A 116 -0.38 -9.39 8.28
CA VAL A 116 0.41 -10.53 7.84
C VAL A 116 1.66 -10.10 7.06
N VAL A 117 1.55 -9.06 6.24
CA VAL A 117 2.70 -8.48 5.52
C VAL A 117 3.68 -7.86 6.51
N ASP A 118 3.19 -7.08 7.48
CA ASP A 118 4.03 -6.46 8.51
C ASP A 118 4.83 -7.51 9.29
N GLY A 119 4.15 -8.56 9.78
CA GLY A 119 4.80 -9.64 10.53
C GLY A 119 5.73 -10.53 9.69
N PHE A 120 5.56 -10.57 8.38
CA PHE A 120 6.48 -11.27 7.48
C PHE A 120 7.74 -10.44 7.23
N LEU A 121 7.59 -9.15 6.93
CA LEU A 121 8.73 -8.26 6.63
C LEU A 121 9.61 -8.02 7.86
N ASP A 122 9.03 -7.99 9.07
CA ASP A 122 9.78 -7.85 10.33
C ASP A 122 10.84 -8.96 10.53
N LYS A 123 10.72 -10.07 9.83
CA LYS A 123 11.65 -11.21 9.90
C LYS A 123 12.71 -11.21 8.80
N LEU A 124 12.62 -10.31 7.84
CA LEU A 124 13.53 -10.26 6.70
C LEU A 124 14.53 -9.09 6.82
N PRO A 125 15.79 -9.29 6.45
CA PRO A 125 16.75 -8.20 6.37
C PRO A 125 16.35 -7.20 5.27
N ASN A 126 16.77 -5.96 5.43
CA ASN A 126 16.58 -4.88 4.46
C ASN A 126 15.11 -4.61 4.08
N SER A 127 14.17 -5.00 4.94
CA SER A 127 12.74 -4.79 4.71
C SER A 127 12.04 -4.19 5.91
N PHE A 128 11.03 -3.35 5.64
CA PHE A 128 10.18 -2.76 6.69
C PHE A 128 8.84 -2.32 6.13
N SER A 129 7.88 -2.14 7.04
CA SER A 129 6.58 -1.55 6.73
C SER A 129 6.50 -0.11 7.24
N ILE A 130 5.94 0.78 6.41
CA ILE A 130 5.57 2.13 6.82
C ILE A 130 4.08 2.13 7.15
N VAL A 131 3.75 2.28 8.42
CA VAL A 131 2.36 2.35 8.88
C VAL A 131 1.82 3.76 8.62
N ILE A 132 0.88 3.87 7.68
CA ILE A 132 0.33 5.15 7.22
C ILE A 132 -1.06 5.36 7.81
N PRO A 133 -1.36 6.52 8.39
CA PRO A 133 -2.71 6.93 8.74
C PRO A 133 -3.52 7.28 7.49
N ALA A 134 -4.83 7.51 7.66
CA ALA A 134 -5.65 8.07 6.60
C ALA A 134 -5.12 9.44 6.16
N VAL A 135 -4.81 9.59 4.88
CA VAL A 135 -4.34 10.84 4.27
C VAL A 135 -5.57 11.57 3.72
N SER A 136 -5.89 12.76 4.27
CA SER A 136 -7.13 13.48 3.97
C SER A 136 -7.09 14.31 2.69
N ASP A 137 -5.91 14.76 2.31
CA ASP A 137 -5.70 15.75 1.22
C ASP A 137 -5.26 15.12 -0.09
N LEU A 138 -4.91 13.85 -0.09
CA LEU A 138 -4.46 13.13 -1.29
C LEU A 138 -5.02 11.71 -1.34
N GLY A 139 -5.14 11.18 -2.55
CA GLY A 139 -5.44 9.79 -2.79
C GLY A 139 -6.91 9.40 -2.57
N TYR A 140 -7.13 8.20 -2.03
CA TYR A 140 -8.45 7.59 -1.93
C TYR A 140 -9.40 8.36 -1.01
N PHE A 141 -8.94 8.73 0.19
CA PHE A 141 -9.77 9.44 1.19
C PHE A 141 -10.11 10.86 0.77
N ALA A 142 -9.20 11.58 0.10
CA ALA A 142 -9.50 12.89 -0.45
C ALA A 142 -10.67 12.83 -1.43
N ARG A 143 -10.63 11.87 -2.36
CA ARG A 143 -11.72 11.66 -3.34
C ARG A 143 -13.04 11.24 -2.69
N MET A 144 -13.00 10.43 -1.64
CA MET A 144 -14.21 10.03 -0.90
C MET A 144 -14.79 11.18 -0.06
N SER A 145 -13.94 12.03 0.54
CA SER A 145 -14.40 13.16 1.35
C SER A 145 -15.13 14.22 0.53
N GLU A 146 -14.76 14.40 -0.74
CA GLU A 146 -15.49 15.27 -1.68
C GLU A 146 -16.92 14.77 -1.95
N SER A 147 -17.15 13.46 -1.89
CA SER A 147 -18.44 12.82 -2.16
C SER A 147 -19.30 12.59 -0.90
N SER A 148 -18.73 12.72 0.30
CA SER A 148 -19.42 12.44 1.58
C SER A 148 -19.01 13.40 2.69
N PRO A 149 -19.85 14.41 3.01
CA PRO A 149 -19.59 15.34 4.11
C PRO A 149 -19.45 14.68 5.49
N ALA A 150 -20.13 13.54 5.72
CA ALA A 150 -20.03 12.79 6.95
C ALA A 150 -18.62 12.17 7.12
N LEU A 151 -18.03 11.69 6.03
CA LEU A 151 -16.67 11.17 6.01
C LEU A 151 -15.62 12.27 6.21
N ALA A 152 -15.83 13.43 5.59
CA ALA A 152 -14.98 14.60 5.78
C ALA A 152 -14.93 15.04 7.25
N ASN A 153 -16.06 15.06 7.95
CA ASN A 153 -16.15 15.35 9.38
C ASN A 153 -15.45 14.30 10.24
N PHE A 154 -15.61 13.02 9.92
CA PHE A 154 -14.92 11.93 10.62
C PHE A 154 -13.40 12.02 10.46
N LEU A 155 -12.92 12.26 9.26
CA LEU A 155 -11.49 12.42 8.97
C LEU A 155 -10.89 13.66 9.67
N SER A 156 -11.61 14.79 9.68
CA SER A 156 -11.18 15.99 10.37
C SER A 156 -11.04 15.77 11.89
N TRP A 157 -11.96 15.00 12.48
CA TRP A 157 -11.91 14.63 13.88
C TRP A 157 -10.74 13.69 14.19
N SER A 158 -10.47 12.69 13.36
CA SER A 158 -9.37 11.75 13.54
C SER A 158 -7.99 12.43 13.45
N ILE A 159 -7.82 13.35 12.51
CA ILE A 159 -6.58 14.14 12.35
C ILE A 159 -6.36 15.07 13.55
N THR A 160 -7.41 15.72 14.02
CA THR A 160 -7.32 16.63 15.17
C THR A 160 -6.98 15.88 16.45
N SER A 161 -7.51 14.67 16.64
CA SER A 161 -7.16 13.83 17.79
C SER A 161 -5.71 13.35 17.73
N GLN A 162 -5.19 12.96 16.57
CA GLN A 162 -3.79 12.54 16.41
C GLN A 162 -2.79 13.68 16.66
N ARG A 163 -3.08 14.92 16.24
CA ARG A 163 -2.23 16.08 16.56
C ARG A 163 -2.10 16.32 18.07
N LYS A 164 -3.12 16.02 18.86
CA LYS A 164 -3.04 16.13 20.33
C LYS A 164 -2.08 15.12 20.96
N TYR A 165 -1.92 13.93 20.38
CA TYR A 165 -0.99 12.92 20.89
C TYR A 165 0.47 13.18 20.49
N LEU A 166 0.69 13.83 19.33
CA LEU A 166 2.04 14.17 18.87
C LEU A 166 2.63 15.42 19.54
N SER A 167 1.82 16.23 20.23
CA SER A 167 2.26 17.44 20.92
C SER A 167 2.66 17.23 22.39
N VAL A 168 2.64 16.02 22.93
CA VAL A 168 2.91 15.71 24.35
C VAL A 168 4.33 15.15 24.58
N SER A 169 5.17 15.04 23.55
CA SER A 169 6.56 14.60 23.67
C SER A 169 7.55 15.69 23.26
N GLN A 170 7.54 16.80 24.00
CA GLN A 170 8.68 17.74 24.12
C GLN A 170 9.05 17.91 25.56
#